data_2aab7348c9477dda48455f284aede0e5
#
_entry.id   2aab7348c9477dda48455f284aede0e5
#
_cell.length_a   1.000
_cell.length_b   1.000
_cell.length_c   1.000
_cell.angle_alpha   90.00
_cell.angle_beta   90.00
_cell.angle_gamma   90.00
#
_symmetry.space_group_name_H-M   'P 1'
#
loop_
_entity.id
_entity.type
_entity.pdbx_description
1 polymer ?
#
loop_
_entity_poly.entity_id
_entity_poly.type
_entity_poly.pdbx_seq_one_letter_code
_entity_poly.pdbx_strand_id
1 'polypeptide(L)'
;MPQKKRLVFFGSPEFALPPLKTLYLGGYEIVGIYSQEPKKKFRGMKQIKTPVHQWADSQLLPVFTPSKLNDNSLDEFKLLKPDIAILFAYGKLIPPSWLNIPLFGFVNIHASLLPHWRGAAPVQRSIENDDKTTGITIMKMNDSLDEGPIISSQAIAINSKTTGKSLIDQISQESCSLLFNTLKEYLSGKSVLTEQDHSKSTYASKIKKSETQINWSFTNIELELKIRAFYPYPAMWFKYKGIRFKVLKVKISQAVGSPGIIIDTPLTIACQKGSLEILEIQEEGKKAMSIDQFKLGNNDFIQGDKIIYE
;
A
#
# COMPACT_ATOMS: atom_id res chain seq x y z
N MET A 1 37.83 12.47 -0.72
CA MET A 1 36.47 12.19 -1.21
C MET A 1 35.48 12.84 -0.26
N PRO A 2 34.40 13.49 -0.72
CA PRO A 2 33.39 14.01 0.21
C PRO A 2 32.83 12.86 1.05
N GLN A 3 32.64 13.10 2.34
CA GLN A 3 32.10 12.13 3.27
C GLN A 3 30.71 11.69 2.80
N LYS A 4 30.49 10.36 2.68
CA LYS A 4 29.18 9.82 2.31
C LYS A 4 28.15 10.22 3.37
N LYS A 5 26.95 10.61 2.93
CA LYS A 5 25.84 10.91 3.84
C LYS A 5 25.35 9.65 4.52
N ARG A 6 25.23 9.70 5.84
CA ARG A 6 24.75 8.60 6.70
C ARG A 6 23.22 8.57 6.69
N LEU A 7 22.68 7.49 6.19
CA LEU A 7 21.24 7.36 5.97
C LEU A 7 20.66 6.21 6.81
N VAL A 8 19.54 6.45 7.47
CA VAL A 8 18.71 5.41 8.06
C VAL A 8 17.43 5.26 7.23
N PHE A 9 17.04 4.02 6.93
CA PHE A 9 15.84 3.74 6.17
C PHE A 9 14.78 3.06 7.03
N PHE A 10 13.54 3.54 6.96
CA PHE A 10 12.36 3.01 7.64
C PHE A 10 11.40 2.41 6.61
N GLY A 11 11.24 1.09 6.61
CA GLY A 11 10.35 0.41 5.67
C GLY A 11 10.18 -1.07 5.99
N SER A 12 9.10 -1.67 5.48
CA SER A 12 8.80 -3.08 5.78
C SER A 12 8.40 -3.90 4.54
N PRO A 13 7.46 -3.47 3.67
CA PRO A 13 6.96 -4.29 2.58
C PRO A 13 7.93 -4.35 1.38
N GLU A 14 7.65 -5.28 0.48
CA GLU A 14 8.45 -5.52 -0.72
C GLU A 14 8.58 -4.28 -1.62
N PHE A 15 7.50 -3.52 -1.76
CA PHE A 15 7.51 -2.30 -2.57
C PHE A 15 8.36 -1.15 -1.99
N ALA A 16 8.85 -1.28 -0.75
CA ALA A 16 9.83 -0.35 -0.19
C ALA A 16 11.29 -0.69 -0.58
N LEU A 17 11.52 -1.86 -1.19
CA LEU A 17 12.87 -2.29 -1.59
C LEU A 17 13.47 -1.50 -2.76
N PRO A 18 12.76 -1.22 -3.87
CA PRO A 18 13.36 -0.52 -5.00
C PRO A 18 14.00 0.83 -4.62
N PRO A 19 13.32 1.77 -3.93
CA PRO A 19 13.97 3.01 -3.53
C PRO A 19 15.11 2.81 -2.51
N LEU A 20 15.00 1.86 -1.57
CA LEU A 20 16.09 1.52 -0.66
C LEU A 20 17.33 1.04 -1.42
N LYS A 21 17.16 0.11 -2.37
CA LYS A 21 18.25 -0.40 -3.21
C LYS A 21 18.89 0.70 -4.05
N THR A 22 18.08 1.62 -4.57
CA THR A 22 18.57 2.78 -5.34
C THR A 22 19.48 3.66 -4.48
N LEU A 23 19.11 3.91 -3.23
CA LEU A 23 19.95 4.67 -2.30
C LEU A 23 21.25 3.93 -1.96
N TYR A 24 21.19 2.63 -1.69
CA TYR A 24 22.34 1.80 -1.40
C TYR A 24 23.34 1.79 -2.57
N LEU A 25 22.87 1.55 -3.78
CA LEU A 25 23.68 1.54 -5.00
C LEU A 25 24.16 2.95 -5.38
N GLY A 26 23.40 3.97 -5.05
CA GLY A 26 23.72 5.38 -5.27
C GLY A 26 24.80 5.95 -4.36
N GLY A 27 25.36 5.11 -3.47
CA GLY A 27 26.53 5.42 -2.67
C GLY A 27 26.24 6.12 -1.34
N TYR A 28 24.98 6.14 -0.88
CA TYR A 28 24.67 6.52 0.49
C TYR A 28 25.21 5.48 1.48
N GLU A 29 25.68 5.92 2.64
CA GLU A 29 26.07 5.04 3.73
C GLU A 29 24.82 4.65 4.54
N ILE A 30 24.26 3.45 4.27
CA ILE A 30 23.10 2.95 5.02
C ILE A 30 23.57 2.46 6.40
N VAL A 31 23.38 3.26 7.42
CA VAL A 31 23.85 2.98 8.78
C VAL A 31 22.84 2.23 9.65
N GLY A 32 21.60 2.09 9.18
CA GLY A 32 20.56 1.34 9.88
C GLY A 32 19.30 1.19 9.04
N ILE A 33 18.63 0.05 9.23
CA ILE A 33 17.33 -0.26 8.63
C ILE A 33 16.33 -0.51 9.76
N TYR A 34 15.27 0.29 9.82
CA TYR A 34 14.15 0.08 10.74
C TYR A 34 13.02 -0.61 10.02
N SER A 35 12.60 -1.78 10.51
CA SER A 35 11.52 -2.57 9.93
C SER A 35 10.58 -3.10 11.01
N GLN A 36 9.40 -3.58 10.61
CA GLN A 36 8.50 -4.21 11.56
C GLN A 36 9.06 -5.53 12.03
N GLU A 37 8.68 -5.91 13.26
CA GLU A 37 9.06 -7.18 13.88
C GLU A 37 8.66 -8.36 13.00
N PRO A 38 9.48 -9.44 13.01
CA PRO A 38 9.10 -10.71 12.40
C PRO A 38 7.76 -11.20 12.96
N LYS A 39 6.83 -11.58 12.08
CA LYS A 39 5.51 -12.09 12.48
C LYS A 39 5.45 -13.60 12.34
N LYS A 40 4.81 -14.26 13.30
CA LYS A 40 4.50 -15.69 13.20
C LYS A 40 3.50 -15.94 12.07
N LYS A 41 3.86 -16.77 11.10
CA LYS A 41 3.00 -17.17 9.97
C LYS A 41 3.05 -18.69 9.79
N PHE A 42 1.96 -19.24 9.21
CA PHE A 42 1.76 -20.65 8.88
C PHE A 42 1.59 -21.62 10.08
N ARG A 43 1.13 -22.84 9.77
CA ARG A 43 1.13 -23.98 10.69
C ARG A 43 2.57 -24.28 11.08
N GLY A 44 2.93 -24.10 12.37
CA GLY A 44 4.30 -24.21 12.87
C GLY A 44 4.90 -22.91 13.41
N MET A 45 4.16 -21.77 13.36
CA MET A 45 4.53 -20.51 14.03
C MET A 45 5.93 -19.96 13.67
N LYS A 46 6.45 -20.26 12.47
CA LYS A 46 7.74 -19.78 12.02
C LYS A 46 7.74 -18.25 11.94
N GLN A 47 8.72 -17.62 12.56
CA GLN A 47 8.89 -16.17 12.46
C GLN A 47 9.38 -15.80 11.06
N ILE A 48 8.61 -14.96 10.37
CA ILE A 48 8.95 -14.47 9.04
C ILE A 48 9.33 -13.00 9.14
N LYS A 49 10.56 -12.70 8.75
CA LYS A 49 11.07 -11.34 8.59
C LYS A 49 10.35 -10.63 7.43
N THR A 50 10.26 -9.30 7.52
CA THR A 50 9.73 -8.50 6.40
C THR A 50 10.67 -8.56 5.19
N PRO A 51 10.19 -8.28 3.96
CA PRO A 51 11.06 -8.24 2.78
C PRO A 51 12.25 -7.29 2.93
N VAL A 52 12.03 -6.10 3.50
CA VAL A 52 13.12 -5.14 3.76
C VAL A 52 14.16 -5.71 4.74
N HIS A 53 13.71 -6.36 5.82
CA HIS A 53 14.59 -7.00 6.79
C HIS A 53 15.42 -8.12 6.14
N GLN A 54 14.79 -9.01 5.35
CA GLN A 54 15.49 -10.11 4.67
C GLN A 54 16.57 -9.61 3.71
N TRP A 55 16.23 -8.55 2.93
CA TRP A 55 17.20 -7.96 2.04
C TRP A 55 18.36 -7.29 2.80
N ALA A 56 18.08 -6.56 3.87
CA ALA A 56 19.10 -5.92 4.69
C ALA A 56 20.09 -6.94 5.31
N ASP A 57 19.56 -8.07 5.82
CA ASP A 57 20.40 -9.19 6.30
C ASP A 57 21.33 -9.70 5.18
N SER A 58 20.82 -9.86 3.95
CA SER A 58 21.62 -10.33 2.83
C SER A 58 22.73 -9.36 2.41
N GLN A 59 22.61 -8.09 2.79
CA GLN A 59 23.62 -7.06 2.57
C GLN A 59 24.48 -6.80 3.81
N LEU A 60 24.30 -7.57 4.89
CA LEU A 60 24.98 -7.39 6.18
C LEU A 60 24.77 -6.00 6.79
N LEU A 61 23.61 -5.37 6.53
CA LEU A 61 23.25 -4.07 7.08
C LEU A 61 22.62 -4.23 8.48
N PRO A 62 22.86 -3.28 9.41
CA PRO A 62 22.23 -3.30 10.72
C PRO A 62 20.70 -3.17 10.61
N VAL A 63 19.94 -4.08 11.24
CA VAL A 63 18.48 -4.08 11.24
C VAL A 63 17.93 -3.93 12.65
N PHE A 64 17.04 -2.97 12.83
CA PHE A 64 16.34 -2.66 14.05
C PHE A 64 14.85 -2.95 13.89
N THR A 65 14.29 -3.72 14.82
CA THR A 65 12.85 -4.08 14.79
C THR A 65 12.20 -3.81 16.16
N PRO A 66 12.26 -2.56 16.66
CA PRO A 66 11.68 -2.23 17.96
C PRO A 66 10.15 -2.43 17.93
N SER A 67 9.59 -3.00 19.01
CA SER A 67 8.14 -3.13 19.18
C SER A 67 7.46 -1.76 19.26
N LYS A 68 8.12 -0.83 19.96
CA LYS A 68 7.75 0.58 20.07
C LYS A 68 8.98 1.46 19.90
N LEU A 69 8.79 2.62 19.31
CA LEU A 69 9.81 3.68 19.26
C LEU A 69 9.73 4.44 20.59
N ASN A 70 10.57 4.06 21.54
CA ASN A 70 10.67 4.61 22.89
C ASN A 70 12.07 5.19 23.14
N ASP A 71 12.36 5.66 24.36
CA ASP A 71 13.63 6.31 24.70
C ASP A 71 14.84 5.38 24.48
N ASN A 72 14.76 4.10 24.82
CA ASN A 72 15.86 3.14 24.58
C ASN A 72 16.17 3.03 23.08
N SER A 73 15.16 2.86 22.26
CA SER A 73 15.33 2.80 20.79
C SER A 73 15.73 4.16 20.20
N LEU A 74 15.41 5.28 20.86
CA LEU A 74 15.86 6.61 20.46
C LEU A 74 17.37 6.75 20.70
N ASP A 75 17.89 6.26 21.82
CA ASP A 75 19.32 6.34 22.11
C ASP A 75 20.13 5.46 21.15
N GLU A 76 19.65 4.27 20.82
CA GLU A 76 20.23 3.44 19.75
C GLU A 76 20.25 4.19 18.40
N PHE A 77 19.16 4.89 18.06
CA PHE A 77 19.05 5.66 16.83
C PHE A 77 20.04 6.84 16.80
N LYS A 78 20.21 7.57 17.91
CA LYS A 78 21.20 8.65 18.03
C LYS A 78 22.64 8.17 17.81
N LEU A 79 22.97 6.95 18.30
CA LEU A 79 24.31 6.36 18.11
C LEU A 79 24.64 6.11 16.64
N LEU A 80 23.63 5.92 15.78
CA LEU A 80 23.84 5.78 14.35
C LEU A 80 24.29 7.11 13.68
N LYS A 81 24.14 8.26 14.34
CA LYS A 81 24.51 9.59 13.85
C LYS A 81 24.02 9.80 12.40
N PRO A 82 22.72 9.66 12.13
CA PRO A 82 22.21 9.81 10.77
C PRO A 82 22.24 11.27 10.31
N ASP A 83 22.65 11.50 9.06
CA ASP A 83 22.45 12.78 8.41
C ASP A 83 20.99 12.96 8.00
N ILE A 84 20.35 11.87 7.54
CA ILE A 84 18.96 11.87 7.07
C ILE A 84 18.30 10.53 7.36
N ALA A 85 16.98 10.55 7.60
CA ALA A 85 16.14 9.36 7.69
C ALA A 85 15.12 9.36 6.55
N ILE A 86 14.99 8.22 5.85
CA ILE A 86 14.02 8.04 4.77
C ILE A 86 12.96 7.04 5.22
N LEU A 87 11.70 7.40 5.04
CA LEU A 87 10.57 6.53 5.40
C LEU A 87 9.75 6.17 4.16
N PHE A 88 9.48 4.88 3.98
CA PHE A 88 8.52 4.38 3.02
C PHE A 88 7.79 3.15 3.56
N ALA A 89 6.53 3.33 3.92
CA ALA A 89 5.65 2.26 4.42
C ALA A 89 6.23 1.47 5.62
N TYR A 90 6.71 2.18 6.63
CA TYR A 90 7.20 1.58 7.86
C TYR A 90 6.06 0.98 8.72
N GLY A 91 4.92 1.68 8.77
CA GLY A 91 3.71 1.23 9.45
C GLY A 91 3.69 1.46 10.96
N LYS A 92 4.58 2.30 11.49
CA LYS A 92 4.54 2.87 12.84
C LYS A 92 4.71 4.38 12.76
N LEU A 93 4.10 5.11 13.68
CA LEU A 93 4.31 6.55 13.81
C LEU A 93 5.72 6.82 14.34
N ILE A 94 6.38 7.83 13.79
CA ILE A 94 7.66 8.33 14.29
C ILE A 94 7.35 9.36 15.37
N PRO A 95 7.84 9.18 16.61
CA PRO A 95 7.60 10.16 17.67
C PRO A 95 8.29 11.50 17.34
N PRO A 96 7.74 12.66 17.78
CA PRO A 96 8.33 13.96 17.55
C PRO A 96 9.80 14.08 18.00
N SER A 97 10.17 13.42 19.10
CA SER A 97 11.54 13.39 19.62
C SER A 97 12.58 12.79 18.66
N TRP A 98 12.14 12.02 17.64
CA TRP A 98 13.03 11.42 16.63
C TRP A 98 13.26 12.34 15.44
N LEU A 99 12.27 13.18 15.09
CA LEU A 99 12.24 13.91 13.82
C LEU A 99 13.43 14.86 13.61
N ASN A 100 13.96 15.43 14.71
CA ASN A 100 15.05 16.39 14.68
C ASN A 100 16.44 15.77 14.98
N ILE A 101 16.55 14.44 15.12
CA ILE A 101 17.85 13.79 15.35
C ILE A 101 18.70 13.80 14.08
N PRO A 102 18.20 13.41 12.88
CA PRO A 102 18.99 13.56 11.67
C PRO A 102 19.14 15.04 11.30
N LEU A 103 20.32 15.45 10.85
CA LEU A 103 20.62 16.83 10.47
C LEU A 103 19.62 17.39 9.44
N PHE A 104 19.24 16.56 8.47
CA PHE A 104 18.25 16.90 7.42
C PHE A 104 16.83 16.41 7.74
N GLY A 105 16.61 15.87 8.95
CA GLY A 105 15.32 15.38 9.41
C GLY A 105 14.89 14.08 8.74
N PHE A 106 13.58 13.81 8.80
CA PHE A 106 12.93 12.68 8.17
C PHE A 106 12.28 13.09 6.85
N VAL A 107 12.47 12.29 5.81
CA VAL A 107 11.84 12.44 4.51
C VAL A 107 10.97 11.21 4.25
N ASN A 108 9.68 11.44 3.95
CA ASN A 108 8.72 10.39 3.65
C ASN A 108 8.42 10.32 2.17
N ILE A 109 8.33 9.09 1.64
CA ILE A 109 7.78 8.80 0.31
C ILE A 109 6.29 8.52 0.52
N HIS A 110 5.43 9.46 0.15
CA HIS A 110 3.99 9.32 0.26
C HIS A 110 3.37 8.94 -1.08
N ALA A 111 2.46 7.96 -1.06
CA ALA A 111 1.90 7.36 -2.27
C ALA A 111 0.65 8.10 -2.78
N SER A 112 0.68 9.43 -2.78
CA SER A 112 -0.32 10.31 -3.39
C SER A 112 0.28 11.66 -3.75
N LEU A 113 -0.50 12.51 -4.41
CA LEU A 113 -0.21 13.94 -4.57
C LEU A 113 -0.75 14.71 -3.36
N LEU A 114 0.08 14.93 -2.35
CA LEU A 114 -0.31 15.73 -1.19
C LEU A 114 -0.71 17.16 -1.61
N PRO A 115 -1.72 17.75 -0.96
CA PRO A 115 -2.36 17.35 0.30
C PRO A 115 -3.49 16.31 0.19
N HIS A 116 -3.75 15.75 -1.00
CA HIS A 116 -4.76 14.71 -1.16
C HIS A 116 -4.28 13.37 -0.60
N TRP A 117 -5.21 12.65 0.05
CA TRP A 117 -5.01 11.29 0.56
C TRP A 117 -3.89 11.17 1.61
N ARG A 118 -3.81 12.10 2.58
CA ARG A 118 -2.99 11.92 3.77
C ARG A 118 -3.40 10.64 4.51
N GLY A 119 -2.46 9.89 5.07
CA GLY A 119 -2.74 8.73 5.91
C GLY A 119 -2.35 7.38 5.32
N ALA A 120 -3.06 6.31 5.73
CA ALA A 120 -2.53 4.95 5.68
C ALA A 120 -2.76 4.17 4.37
N ALA A 121 -3.72 4.57 3.53
CA ALA A 121 -4.14 3.80 2.36
C ALA A 121 -4.37 4.64 1.08
N PRO A 122 -3.47 5.59 0.74
CA PRO A 122 -3.69 6.52 -0.37
C PRO A 122 -3.91 5.83 -1.70
N VAL A 123 -3.16 4.76 -2.01
CA VAL A 123 -3.27 3.98 -3.25
C VAL A 123 -4.67 3.38 -3.42
N GLN A 124 -5.21 2.77 -2.35
CA GLN A 124 -6.51 2.14 -2.42
C GLN A 124 -7.63 3.18 -2.49
N ARG A 125 -7.53 4.25 -1.72
CA ARG A 125 -8.57 5.29 -1.67
C ARG A 125 -8.66 6.07 -2.97
N SER A 126 -7.53 6.35 -3.65
CA SER A 126 -7.57 7.01 -4.96
C SER A 126 -8.26 6.16 -6.04
N ILE A 127 -8.04 4.85 -6.07
CA ILE A 127 -8.73 3.96 -7.01
C ILE A 127 -10.21 3.82 -6.63
N GLU A 128 -10.52 3.62 -5.35
CA GLU A 128 -11.90 3.50 -4.85
C GLU A 128 -12.74 4.74 -5.16
N ASN A 129 -12.12 5.92 -5.13
CA ASN A 129 -12.75 7.20 -5.45
C ASN A 129 -12.84 7.50 -6.96
N ASP A 130 -12.40 6.59 -7.82
CA ASP A 130 -12.31 6.77 -9.28
C ASP A 130 -11.46 7.97 -9.71
N ASP A 131 -10.42 8.32 -8.93
CA ASP A 131 -9.49 9.37 -9.32
C ASP A 131 -8.83 9.01 -10.66
N LYS A 132 -8.61 10.00 -11.50
CA LYS A 132 -7.94 9.81 -12.80
C LYS A 132 -6.43 10.02 -12.69
N THR A 133 -6.00 10.62 -11.58
CA THR A 133 -4.59 10.93 -11.32
C THR A 133 -4.31 10.80 -9.83
N THR A 134 -3.18 10.21 -9.51
CA THR A 134 -2.57 10.20 -8.19
C THR A 134 -1.08 10.51 -8.35
N GLY A 135 -0.21 10.11 -7.43
CA GLY A 135 1.22 10.31 -7.63
C GLY A 135 2.08 9.89 -6.46
N ILE A 136 3.26 10.47 -6.46
CA ILE A 136 4.27 10.32 -5.42
C ILE A 136 4.57 11.71 -4.89
N THR A 137 4.63 11.85 -3.58
CA THR A 137 5.14 13.07 -2.93
C THR A 137 6.31 12.71 -2.03
N ILE A 138 7.45 13.37 -2.24
CA ILE A 138 8.59 13.36 -1.33
C ILE A 138 8.42 14.57 -0.42
N MET A 139 8.22 14.33 0.88
CA MET A 139 7.94 15.38 1.85
C MET A 139 8.88 15.30 3.05
N LYS A 140 9.20 16.44 3.65
CA LYS A 140 9.84 16.49 4.97
C LYS A 140 8.77 16.24 6.03
N MET A 141 9.05 15.34 6.96
CA MET A 141 8.09 15.04 8.04
C MET A 141 8.12 16.12 9.12
N ASN A 142 6.95 16.34 9.70
CA ASN A 142 6.71 17.11 10.91
C ASN A 142 5.89 16.29 11.91
N ASP A 143 5.42 16.90 13.00
CA ASP A 143 4.69 16.22 14.07
C ASP A 143 3.27 15.78 13.66
N SER A 144 2.76 16.30 12.54
CA SER A 144 1.42 16.02 12.03
C SER A 144 1.44 14.95 10.94
N LEU A 145 0.34 14.20 10.80
CA LEU A 145 0.25 13.09 9.87
C LEU A 145 0.24 13.58 8.41
N ASP A 146 1.35 13.35 7.70
CA ASP A 146 1.56 13.67 6.28
C ASP A 146 1.28 15.16 5.92
N GLU A 147 1.54 16.08 6.86
CA GLU A 147 1.27 17.53 6.70
C GLU A 147 2.53 18.37 6.46
N GLY A 148 3.69 17.78 6.55
CA GLY A 148 4.95 18.49 6.37
C GLY A 148 5.16 19.01 4.94
N PRO A 149 6.10 19.91 4.74
CA PRO A 149 6.33 20.57 3.45
C PRO A 149 6.79 19.59 2.38
N ILE A 150 6.30 19.82 1.16
CA ILE A 150 6.62 19.05 -0.03
C ILE A 150 8.00 19.47 -0.54
N ILE A 151 8.87 18.49 -0.80
CA ILE A 151 10.18 18.69 -1.43
C ILE A 151 10.04 18.51 -2.95
N SER A 152 9.36 17.46 -3.38
CA SER A 152 9.05 17.20 -4.80
C SER A 152 7.85 16.29 -4.94
N SER A 153 7.21 16.29 -6.12
CA SER A 153 6.12 15.39 -6.43
C SER A 153 6.13 14.98 -7.91
N GLN A 154 5.47 13.86 -8.20
CA GLN A 154 5.31 13.34 -9.55
C GLN A 154 3.92 12.74 -9.72
N ALA A 155 3.19 13.16 -10.76
CA ALA A 155 1.85 12.65 -11.06
C ALA A 155 1.90 11.30 -11.76
N ILE A 156 0.93 10.43 -11.45
CA ILE A 156 0.72 9.11 -12.05
C ILE A 156 -0.75 8.99 -12.46
N ALA A 157 -0.99 8.59 -13.70
CA ALA A 157 -2.34 8.36 -14.21
C ALA A 157 -2.95 7.06 -13.67
N ILE A 158 -4.24 7.10 -13.33
CA ILE A 158 -5.06 5.94 -12.99
C ILE A 158 -6.03 5.68 -14.16
N ASN A 159 -6.06 4.46 -14.66
CA ASN A 159 -6.97 4.04 -15.73
C ASN A 159 -7.83 2.84 -15.29
N SER A 160 -8.75 2.41 -16.16
CA SER A 160 -9.67 1.31 -15.86
C SER A 160 -9.01 -0.06 -15.63
N LYS A 161 -7.73 -0.22 -15.95
CA LYS A 161 -6.96 -1.46 -15.70
C LYS A 161 -6.08 -1.36 -14.46
N THR A 162 -5.94 -0.16 -13.88
CA THR A 162 -5.07 0.06 -12.71
C THR A 162 -5.67 -0.63 -11.50
N THR A 163 -4.88 -1.47 -10.84
CA THR A 163 -5.21 -2.14 -9.57
C THR A 163 -4.35 -1.59 -8.44
N GLY A 164 -4.74 -1.85 -7.17
CA GLY A 164 -3.92 -1.47 -6.02
C GLY A 164 -2.49 -2.01 -6.11
N LYS A 165 -2.33 -3.26 -6.60
CA LYS A 165 -1.01 -3.86 -6.82
C LYS A 165 -0.22 -3.15 -7.92
N SER A 166 -0.80 -2.96 -9.10
CA SER A 166 -0.07 -2.34 -10.21
C SER A 166 0.31 -0.89 -9.91
N LEU A 167 -0.55 -0.15 -9.18
CA LEU A 167 -0.27 1.23 -8.82
C LEU A 167 0.85 1.34 -7.79
N ILE A 168 0.84 0.51 -6.73
CA ILE A 168 1.92 0.54 -5.74
C ILE A 168 3.26 0.10 -6.33
N ASP A 169 3.26 -0.85 -7.27
CA ASP A 169 4.47 -1.26 -7.97
C ASP A 169 5.02 -0.12 -8.84
N GLN A 170 4.16 0.59 -9.57
CA GLN A 170 4.54 1.75 -10.37
C GLN A 170 5.09 2.87 -9.48
N ILE A 171 4.39 3.21 -8.39
CA ILE A 171 4.86 4.19 -7.38
C ILE A 171 6.24 3.80 -6.85
N SER A 172 6.43 2.54 -6.52
CA SER A 172 7.70 2.02 -6.01
C SER A 172 8.84 2.21 -7.01
N GLN A 173 8.62 1.90 -8.28
CA GLN A 173 9.64 2.04 -9.33
C GLN A 173 9.94 3.51 -9.66
N GLU A 174 8.90 4.32 -9.83
CA GLU A 174 9.06 5.73 -10.17
C GLU A 174 9.65 6.55 -9.00
N SER A 175 9.40 6.15 -7.75
CA SER A 175 10.00 6.77 -6.58
C SER A 175 11.52 6.63 -6.52
N CYS A 176 12.11 5.66 -7.22
CA CYS A 176 13.57 5.47 -7.24
C CYS A 176 14.31 6.70 -7.79
N SER A 177 13.98 7.11 -9.00
CA SER A 177 14.59 8.27 -9.63
C SER A 177 14.18 9.58 -8.98
N LEU A 178 12.89 9.71 -8.64
CA LEU A 178 12.37 10.89 -7.99
C LEU A 178 13.09 11.14 -6.65
N LEU A 179 13.15 10.13 -5.77
CA LEU A 179 13.82 10.23 -4.48
C LEU A 179 15.31 10.55 -4.63
N PHE A 180 16.01 9.82 -5.52
CA PHE A 180 17.45 9.99 -5.69
C PHE A 180 17.81 11.42 -6.13
N ASN A 181 17.10 11.96 -7.11
CA ASN A 181 17.31 13.32 -7.60
C ASN A 181 16.91 14.37 -6.53
N THR A 182 15.77 14.15 -5.88
CA THR A 182 15.31 15.03 -4.78
C THR A 182 16.34 15.13 -3.66
N LEU A 183 16.88 13.98 -3.21
CA LEU A 183 17.85 13.97 -2.12
C LEU A 183 19.15 14.66 -2.49
N LYS A 184 19.62 14.55 -3.73
CA LYS A 184 20.82 15.24 -4.21
C LYS A 184 20.69 16.77 -4.07
N GLU A 185 19.54 17.31 -4.42
CA GLU A 185 19.26 18.75 -4.29
C GLU A 185 18.98 19.15 -2.85
N TYR A 186 18.18 18.37 -2.12
CA TYR A 186 17.79 18.62 -0.75
C TYR A 186 19.01 18.67 0.19
N LEU A 187 19.89 17.67 0.09
CA LEU A 187 21.10 17.58 0.92
C LEU A 187 22.17 18.66 0.57
N SER A 188 22.07 19.25 -0.61
CA SER A 188 22.92 20.40 -1.00
C SER A 188 22.33 21.77 -0.61
N GLY A 189 21.14 21.78 0.03
CA GLY A 189 20.45 23.00 0.41
C GLY A 189 19.80 23.78 -0.74
N LYS A 190 19.63 23.16 -1.91
CA LYS A 190 19.08 23.81 -3.11
C LYS A 190 17.56 23.61 -3.28
N SER A 191 16.96 22.69 -2.53
CA SER A 191 15.53 22.43 -2.62
C SER A 191 14.71 23.56 -1.99
N VAL A 192 13.65 23.95 -2.69
CA VAL A 192 12.62 24.83 -2.15
C VAL A 192 11.52 23.95 -1.54
N LEU A 193 11.22 24.14 -0.29
CA LEU A 193 10.15 23.46 0.41
C LEU A 193 8.84 24.20 0.18
N THR A 194 7.79 23.47 -0.24
CA THR A 194 6.46 24.03 -0.48
C THR A 194 5.50 23.57 0.61
N GLU A 195 4.96 24.53 1.36
CA GLU A 195 3.92 24.24 2.36
C GLU A 195 2.67 23.70 1.68
N GLN A 196 2.00 22.75 2.35
CA GLN A 196 0.76 22.18 1.83
C GLN A 196 -0.42 23.12 2.04
N ASP A 197 -1.30 23.22 1.04
CA ASP A 197 -2.61 23.90 1.18
C ASP A 197 -3.58 23.00 1.96
N HIS A 198 -3.70 23.22 3.27
CA HIS A 198 -4.53 22.41 4.16
C HIS A 198 -6.02 22.43 3.79
N SER A 199 -6.50 23.46 3.09
CA SER A 199 -7.90 23.57 2.65
C SER A 199 -8.28 22.51 1.62
N LYS A 200 -7.28 21.94 0.92
CA LYS A 200 -7.45 20.90 -0.10
C LYS A 200 -7.16 19.48 0.42
N SER A 201 -6.89 19.34 1.71
CA SER A 201 -6.52 18.04 2.26
C SER A 201 -7.68 17.05 2.25
N THR A 202 -7.37 15.80 1.87
CA THR A 202 -8.26 14.65 2.02
C THR A 202 -7.53 13.52 2.75
N TYR A 203 -8.28 12.57 3.33
CA TYR A 203 -7.70 11.57 4.21
C TYR A 203 -7.97 10.14 3.73
N ALA A 204 -6.91 9.36 3.63
CA ALA A 204 -6.91 7.94 3.27
C ALA A 204 -6.88 7.07 4.54
N SER A 205 -8.05 6.85 5.14
CA SER A 205 -8.18 6.00 6.32
C SER A 205 -7.73 4.57 6.05
N LYS A 206 -7.15 3.91 7.05
CA LYS A 206 -6.79 2.50 6.99
C LYS A 206 -8.00 1.64 6.63
N ILE A 207 -7.82 0.70 5.70
CA ILE A 207 -8.87 -0.22 5.27
C ILE A 207 -9.24 -1.14 6.44
N LYS A 208 -10.52 -1.14 6.82
CA LYS A 208 -11.08 -2.02 7.85
C LYS A 208 -11.49 -3.36 7.24
N LYS A 209 -11.46 -4.42 8.04
CA LYS A 209 -11.90 -5.76 7.59
C LYS A 209 -13.36 -5.77 7.12
N SER A 210 -14.22 -4.98 7.75
CA SER A 210 -15.63 -4.83 7.36
C SER A 210 -15.82 -4.25 5.96
N GLU A 211 -14.88 -3.42 5.48
CA GLU A 211 -14.96 -2.83 4.14
C GLU A 211 -14.65 -3.83 3.02
N THR A 212 -14.11 -5.01 3.37
CA THR A 212 -13.66 -6.00 2.39
C THR A 212 -14.72 -7.07 2.08
N GLN A 213 -15.81 -7.16 2.83
CA GLN A 213 -16.93 -7.98 2.47
C GLN A 213 -17.77 -7.28 1.41
N ILE A 214 -18.12 -7.98 0.32
CA ILE A 214 -18.92 -7.42 -0.76
C ILE A 214 -20.36 -7.23 -0.28
N ASN A 215 -20.80 -5.99 -0.30
CA ASN A 215 -22.20 -5.63 -0.13
C ASN A 215 -22.83 -5.37 -1.51
N TRP A 216 -23.66 -6.29 -1.97
CA TRP A 216 -24.29 -6.22 -3.28
C TRP A 216 -25.31 -5.09 -3.45
N SER A 217 -25.63 -4.36 -2.34
CA SER A 217 -26.46 -3.14 -2.39
C SER A 217 -25.72 -1.92 -2.98
N PHE A 218 -24.42 -2.03 -3.26
CA PHE A 218 -23.69 -1.04 -4.05
C PHE A 218 -23.89 -1.29 -5.56
N THR A 219 -23.59 -0.29 -6.36
CA THR A 219 -23.60 -0.40 -7.83
C THR A 219 -22.45 -1.28 -8.31
N ASN A 220 -22.56 -1.82 -9.51
CA ASN A 220 -21.50 -2.58 -10.15
C ASN A 220 -20.21 -1.75 -10.35
N ILE A 221 -20.32 -0.44 -10.57
CA ILE A 221 -19.16 0.46 -10.71
C ILE A 221 -18.44 0.61 -9.38
N GLU A 222 -19.16 0.90 -8.29
CA GLU A 222 -18.56 1.04 -6.95
C GLU A 222 -17.87 -0.24 -6.51
N LEU A 223 -18.48 -1.40 -6.77
CA LEU A 223 -17.88 -2.69 -6.41
C LEU A 223 -16.67 -3.02 -7.29
N GLU A 224 -16.70 -2.70 -8.59
CA GLU A 224 -15.56 -2.88 -9.49
C GLU A 224 -14.36 -2.05 -9.02
N LEU A 225 -14.57 -0.78 -8.68
CA LEU A 225 -13.55 0.11 -8.14
C LEU A 225 -12.93 -0.45 -6.84
N LYS A 226 -13.75 -0.93 -5.90
CA LYS A 226 -13.29 -1.55 -4.66
C LYS A 226 -12.50 -2.83 -4.91
N ILE A 227 -12.94 -3.69 -5.82
CA ILE A 227 -12.27 -4.94 -6.18
C ILE A 227 -10.89 -4.63 -6.76
N ARG A 228 -10.78 -3.68 -7.68
CA ARG A 228 -9.48 -3.23 -8.22
C ARG A 228 -8.59 -2.58 -7.16
N ALA A 229 -9.15 -1.70 -6.34
CA ALA A 229 -8.43 -1.00 -5.29
C ALA A 229 -7.80 -1.97 -4.28
N PHE A 230 -8.52 -3.03 -3.91
CA PHE A 230 -8.10 -3.96 -2.87
C PHE A 230 -7.39 -5.21 -3.41
N TYR A 231 -7.19 -5.31 -4.72
CA TYR A 231 -6.44 -6.41 -5.35
C TYR A 231 -4.94 -6.30 -5.10
N PRO A 232 -4.23 -7.40 -4.79
CA PRO A 232 -4.73 -8.72 -4.41
C PRO A 232 -5.00 -8.83 -2.89
N TYR A 233 -4.68 -7.81 -2.13
CA TYR A 233 -4.81 -7.75 -0.69
C TYR A 233 -5.29 -6.35 -0.24
N PRO A 234 -6.28 -6.33 0.69
CA PRO A 234 -6.89 -7.47 1.40
C PRO A 234 -7.83 -8.34 0.56
N ALA A 235 -8.17 -7.93 -0.65
CA ALA A 235 -9.16 -8.44 -1.58
C ALA A 235 -10.61 -8.34 -1.05
N MET A 236 -11.55 -8.06 -1.95
CA MET A 236 -12.97 -8.15 -1.66
C MET A 236 -13.41 -9.61 -1.63
N TRP A 237 -14.42 -9.93 -0.82
CA TRP A 237 -14.88 -11.30 -0.64
C TRP A 237 -16.38 -11.39 -0.33
N PHE A 238 -16.98 -12.54 -0.61
CA PHE A 238 -18.32 -12.91 -0.18
C PHE A 238 -18.31 -14.32 0.41
N LYS A 239 -19.39 -14.69 1.11
CA LYS A 239 -19.66 -16.07 1.52
C LYS A 239 -20.78 -16.66 0.69
N TYR A 240 -20.62 -17.94 0.32
CA TYR A 240 -21.64 -18.74 -0.32
C TYR A 240 -21.63 -20.14 0.28
N LYS A 241 -22.77 -20.60 0.76
CA LYS A 241 -22.91 -21.89 1.48
C LYS A 241 -21.85 -22.08 2.59
N GLY A 242 -21.58 -21.02 3.36
CA GLY A 242 -20.61 -21.03 4.46
C GLY A 242 -19.13 -20.91 4.05
N ILE A 243 -18.81 -21.03 2.76
CA ILE A 243 -17.45 -20.94 2.23
C ILE A 243 -17.15 -19.50 1.82
N ARG A 244 -15.96 -19.01 2.18
CA ARG A 244 -15.49 -17.68 1.79
C ARG A 244 -14.78 -17.71 0.45
N PHE A 245 -15.19 -16.81 -0.46
CA PHE A 245 -14.60 -16.61 -1.78
C PHE A 245 -14.08 -15.18 -1.91
N LYS A 246 -12.80 -15.02 -2.22
CA LYS A 246 -12.26 -13.72 -2.63
C LYS A 246 -12.54 -13.53 -4.12
N VAL A 247 -12.90 -12.30 -4.46
CA VAL A 247 -13.09 -11.85 -5.84
C VAL A 247 -11.87 -11.04 -6.25
N LEU A 248 -11.16 -11.49 -7.26
CA LEU A 248 -9.88 -10.91 -7.67
C LEU A 248 -10.00 -10.11 -8.97
N LYS A 249 -10.90 -10.54 -9.86
CA LYS A 249 -11.13 -9.86 -11.15
C LYS A 249 -12.58 -9.98 -11.55
N VAL A 250 -13.12 -8.89 -12.05
CA VAL A 250 -14.51 -8.79 -12.52
C VAL A 250 -14.59 -8.05 -13.84
N LYS A 251 -15.74 -8.18 -14.49
CA LYS A 251 -16.17 -7.37 -15.63
C LYS A 251 -17.55 -6.80 -15.32
N ILE A 252 -17.74 -5.51 -15.59
CA ILE A 252 -19.03 -4.86 -15.48
C ILE A 252 -19.98 -5.45 -16.53
N SER A 253 -21.19 -5.80 -16.09
CA SER A 253 -22.29 -6.27 -16.93
C SER A 253 -23.53 -5.43 -16.67
N GLN A 254 -24.41 -5.36 -17.67
CA GLN A 254 -25.69 -4.62 -17.61
C GLN A 254 -26.88 -5.53 -17.29
N ALA A 255 -26.64 -6.82 -17.08
CA ALA A 255 -27.69 -7.74 -16.69
C ALA A 255 -28.34 -7.31 -15.37
N VAL A 256 -29.65 -7.48 -15.25
CA VAL A 256 -30.47 -6.94 -14.15
C VAL A 256 -31.00 -8.09 -13.29
N GLY A 257 -31.02 -7.88 -11.98
CA GLY A 257 -31.56 -8.80 -11.00
C GLY A 257 -31.64 -8.16 -9.62
N SER A 258 -32.22 -8.84 -8.66
CA SER A 258 -32.18 -8.39 -7.27
C SER A 258 -30.78 -8.50 -6.69
N PRO A 259 -30.30 -7.49 -5.91
CA PRO A 259 -28.94 -7.48 -5.39
C PRO A 259 -28.55 -8.77 -4.64
N GLY A 260 -27.41 -9.35 -5.01
CA GLY A 260 -26.89 -10.60 -4.48
C GLY A 260 -27.41 -11.88 -5.14
N ILE A 261 -28.34 -11.80 -6.09
CA ILE A 261 -28.81 -12.99 -6.85
C ILE A 261 -27.78 -13.34 -7.92
N ILE A 262 -27.47 -14.63 -8.03
CA ILE A 262 -26.70 -15.21 -9.12
C ILE A 262 -27.63 -15.28 -10.32
N ILE A 263 -27.37 -14.48 -11.35
CA ILE A 263 -28.28 -14.31 -12.49
C ILE A 263 -27.87 -15.08 -13.73
N ASP A 264 -26.60 -15.43 -13.86
CA ASP A 264 -26.12 -16.15 -15.03
C ASP A 264 -24.81 -16.89 -14.76
N THR A 265 -24.49 -17.80 -15.69
CA THR A 265 -23.25 -18.55 -15.74
C THR A 265 -22.25 -17.89 -16.73
N PRO A 266 -20.94 -17.82 -16.44
CA PRO A 266 -20.20 -18.60 -15.43
C PRO A 266 -20.44 -18.18 -13.96
N LEU A 267 -20.43 -16.96 -13.58
CA LEU A 267 -20.85 -16.44 -12.29
C LEU A 267 -21.08 -14.94 -12.43
N THR A 268 -22.31 -14.56 -12.71
CA THR A 268 -22.73 -13.18 -12.76
C THR A 268 -23.67 -12.89 -11.59
N ILE A 269 -23.34 -11.86 -10.80
CA ILE A 269 -24.07 -11.52 -9.58
C ILE A 269 -24.66 -10.13 -9.74
N ALA A 270 -25.96 -10.00 -9.46
CA ALA A 270 -26.68 -8.73 -9.52
C ALA A 270 -26.21 -7.78 -8.40
N CYS A 271 -26.08 -6.51 -8.75
CA CYS A 271 -25.79 -5.39 -7.86
C CYS A 271 -27.04 -4.50 -7.72
N GLN A 272 -26.94 -3.42 -6.92
CA GLN A 272 -28.03 -2.42 -6.85
C GLN A 272 -28.38 -1.87 -8.25
N LYS A 273 -27.36 -1.63 -9.06
CA LYS A 273 -27.49 -1.24 -10.48
C LYS A 273 -26.50 -2.07 -11.29
N GLY A 274 -27.01 -2.73 -12.36
CA GLY A 274 -26.22 -3.62 -13.17
C GLY A 274 -25.76 -4.88 -12.43
N SER A 275 -24.69 -5.49 -12.88
CA SER A 275 -24.17 -6.74 -12.33
C SER A 275 -22.65 -6.84 -12.52
N LEU A 276 -22.02 -7.79 -11.85
CA LEU A 276 -20.60 -8.13 -12.01
C LEU A 276 -20.47 -9.58 -12.49
N GLU A 277 -19.83 -9.75 -13.63
CA GLU A 277 -19.32 -11.04 -14.10
C GLU A 277 -17.97 -11.30 -13.39
N ILE A 278 -17.92 -12.36 -12.59
CA ILE A 278 -16.69 -12.75 -11.88
C ILE A 278 -15.78 -13.49 -12.85
N LEU A 279 -14.55 -13.02 -13.00
CA LEU A 279 -13.55 -13.59 -13.90
C LEU A 279 -12.49 -14.41 -13.18
N GLU A 280 -12.11 -13.99 -11.97
CA GLU A 280 -11.10 -14.67 -11.17
C GLU A 280 -11.53 -14.70 -9.70
N ILE A 281 -11.42 -15.88 -9.09
CA ILE A 281 -11.89 -16.18 -7.74
C ILE A 281 -10.83 -16.96 -6.95
N GLN A 282 -10.87 -16.83 -5.64
CA GLN A 282 -10.08 -17.67 -4.74
C GLN A 282 -10.97 -18.19 -3.60
N GLU A 283 -11.22 -19.48 -3.59
CA GLU A 283 -11.83 -20.16 -2.47
C GLU A 283 -10.88 -20.19 -1.26
N GLU A 284 -11.43 -20.10 -0.07
CA GLU A 284 -10.65 -20.15 1.16
C GLU A 284 -9.78 -21.41 1.25
N GLY A 285 -8.47 -21.21 1.54
CA GLY A 285 -7.51 -22.31 1.60
C GLY A 285 -7.00 -22.83 0.26
N LYS A 286 -7.53 -22.35 -0.87
CA LYS A 286 -7.12 -22.79 -2.22
C LYS A 286 -6.35 -21.69 -2.98
N LYS A 287 -5.83 -22.01 -4.16
CA LYS A 287 -5.18 -21.04 -5.06
C LYS A 287 -6.24 -20.26 -5.84
N ALA A 288 -5.87 -19.04 -6.23
CA ALA A 288 -6.66 -18.26 -7.18
C ALA A 288 -6.71 -18.97 -8.54
N MET A 289 -7.86 -18.89 -9.22
CA MET A 289 -8.09 -19.46 -10.54
C MET A 289 -9.16 -18.69 -11.31
N SER A 290 -9.21 -18.85 -12.63
CA SER A 290 -10.31 -18.30 -13.42
C SER A 290 -11.63 -18.99 -13.04
N ILE A 291 -12.74 -18.28 -13.26
CA ILE A 291 -14.06 -18.85 -12.99
C ILE A 291 -14.35 -20.07 -13.86
N ASP A 292 -13.82 -20.11 -15.09
CA ASP A 292 -13.97 -21.25 -15.99
C ASP A 292 -13.25 -22.51 -15.44
N GLN A 293 -12.03 -22.34 -14.92
CA GLN A 293 -11.28 -23.41 -14.23
C GLN A 293 -12.02 -23.87 -12.96
N PHE A 294 -12.57 -22.95 -12.20
CA PHE A 294 -13.35 -23.29 -11.01
C PHE A 294 -14.56 -24.16 -11.34
N LYS A 295 -15.30 -23.84 -12.40
CA LYS A 295 -16.45 -24.60 -12.87
C LYS A 295 -16.14 -26.03 -13.31
N LEU A 296 -14.99 -26.25 -13.92
CA LEU A 296 -14.59 -27.63 -14.32
C LEU A 296 -14.45 -28.58 -13.12
N GLY A 297 -14.22 -28.03 -11.94
CA GLY A 297 -14.05 -28.79 -10.70
C GLY A 297 -15.26 -28.81 -9.75
N ASN A 298 -16.13 -27.80 -9.82
CA ASN A 298 -17.21 -27.56 -8.86
C ASN A 298 -18.42 -26.88 -9.55
N ASN A 299 -19.60 -27.47 -9.47
CA ASN A 299 -20.86 -26.85 -9.91
C ASN A 299 -21.60 -26.15 -8.74
N ASP A 300 -20.88 -25.48 -7.82
CA ASP A 300 -21.46 -25.08 -6.55
C ASP A 300 -22.25 -23.77 -6.60
N PHE A 301 -22.11 -22.96 -7.67
CA PHE A 301 -22.88 -21.73 -7.83
C PHE A 301 -24.16 -22.01 -8.62
N ILE A 302 -25.31 -21.83 -7.96
CA ILE A 302 -26.62 -22.14 -8.54
C ILE A 302 -27.30 -20.83 -8.96
N GLN A 303 -27.72 -20.75 -10.21
CA GLN A 303 -28.52 -19.61 -10.70
C GLN A 303 -29.81 -19.50 -9.87
N GLY A 304 -30.13 -18.27 -9.45
CA GLY A 304 -31.25 -17.98 -8.57
C GLY A 304 -30.89 -17.96 -7.08
N ASP A 305 -29.76 -18.55 -6.69
CA ASP A 305 -29.31 -18.47 -5.29
C ASP A 305 -28.93 -17.03 -4.92
N LYS A 306 -29.17 -16.69 -3.64
CA LYS A 306 -28.84 -15.37 -3.09
C LYS A 306 -27.58 -15.41 -2.23
N ILE A 307 -26.62 -14.55 -2.53
CA ILE A 307 -25.45 -14.30 -1.71
C ILE A 307 -25.79 -13.18 -0.72
N ILE A 308 -25.76 -13.50 0.57
CA ILE A 308 -26.16 -12.56 1.64
C ILE A 308 -24.91 -11.81 2.14
N TYR A 309 -25.07 -10.51 2.40
CA TYR A 309 -24.14 -9.71 3.19
C TYR A 309 -24.48 -9.91 4.67
N GLU A 310 -23.51 -10.40 5.46
CA GLU A 310 -23.66 -10.67 6.90
C GLU A 310 -23.10 -9.51 7.75
#